data_8da3bbc455ab3fbb6c6beb9b394ca013
#
_entry.id   8da3bbc455ab3fbb6c6beb9b394ca013
#
_cell.length_a   1.000
_cell.length_b   1.000
_cell.length_c   1.000
_cell.angle_alpha   90.00
_cell.angle_beta   90.00
_cell.angle_gamma   90.00
#
_symmetry.space_group_name_H-M   'P 1'
#
loop_
_entity.id
_entity.type
_entity.pdbx_description
1 polymer ?
#
loop_
_entity_poly.entity_id
_entity_poly.type
_entity_poly.pdbx_seq_one_letter_code
_entity_poly.pdbx_strand_id
1 'polypeptide(L)'
;MKRTAALFSAAFAIAAIAAGSAGSATSKSSFAVFVEPTITAASNGLTLETELEGSFNVATKTASGDGTYSLMAGSTVLETGTFTLTRLVAFQFYGCGEVTTPDGPAELPPDWCGGRVILAVHAVSSTGEESDVVYEVNCQIHDPGGQAPPGTSDGVKINARGINFNKHVTGDNLFVMLP
;
A
#
# COMPACT_ATOMS: atom_id res chain seq x y z
N MET A 1 69.36 -43.54 2.73
CA MET A 1 68.53 -42.30 2.65
C MET A 1 67.21 -42.56 3.33
N LYS A 2 67.02 -42.10 4.56
CA LYS A 2 65.79 -42.31 5.36
C LYS A 2 65.00 -40.99 5.29
N ARG A 3 63.80 -41.03 4.74
CA ARG A 3 62.86 -39.89 4.75
C ARG A 3 61.87 -40.04 5.91
N THR A 4 61.99 -39.16 6.87
CA THR A 4 61.05 -39.03 8.01
C THR A 4 59.87 -38.21 7.56
N ALA A 5 58.66 -38.77 7.66
CA ALA A 5 57.41 -38.07 7.43
C ALA A 5 56.92 -37.46 8.76
N ALA A 6 56.72 -36.15 8.80
CA ALA A 6 56.13 -35.42 9.92
C ALA A 6 54.59 -35.33 9.72
N LEU A 7 53.85 -35.88 10.69
CA LEU A 7 52.40 -35.79 10.79
C LEU A 7 52.08 -34.50 11.48
N PHE A 8 51.39 -33.60 10.75
CA PHE A 8 50.75 -32.39 11.31
C PHE A 8 49.35 -32.75 11.77
N SER A 9 49.12 -32.76 13.07
CA SER A 9 47.77 -32.82 13.65
C SER A 9 47.18 -31.42 13.69
N ALA A 10 46.18 -31.16 12.87
CA ALA A 10 45.40 -29.96 12.93
C ALA A 10 44.24 -30.14 13.93
N ALA A 11 44.29 -29.44 15.04
CA ALA A 11 43.19 -29.38 16.01
C ALA A 11 42.14 -28.40 15.49
N PHE A 12 40.95 -28.90 15.12
CA PHE A 12 39.81 -28.10 14.81
C PHE A 12 39.14 -27.63 16.10
N ALA A 13 39.23 -26.34 16.43
CA ALA A 13 38.46 -25.73 17.48
C ALA A 13 37.05 -25.40 16.92
N ILE A 14 36.03 -26.11 17.38
CA ILE A 14 34.64 -25.81 17.08
C ILE A 14 34.22 -24.65 17.97
N ALA A 15 34.13 -23.45 17.40
CA ALA A 15 33.49 -22.31 18.04
C ALA A 15 31.95 -22.50 18.01
N ALA A 16 31.35 -22.77 19.17
CA ALA A 16 29.91 -22.78 19.34
C ALA A 16 29.39 -21.35 19.19
N ILE A 17 28.80 -21.05 18.05
CA ILE A 17 28.04 -19.80 17.82
C ILE A 17 26.73 -19.96 18.60
N ALA A 18 26.61 -19.26 19.74
CA ALA A 18 25.36 -19.10 20.44
C ALA A 18 24.42 -18.30 19.50
N ALA A 19 23.52 -19.02 18.85
CA ALA A 19 22.40 -18.41 18.14
C ALA A 19 21.52 -17.71 19.18
N GLY A 20 21.77 -16.42 19.38
CA GLY A 20 20.85 -15.55 20.08
C GLY A 20 19.51 -15.62 19.35
N SER A 21 18.47 -16.13 20.01
CA SER A 21 17.11 -16.02 19.56
C SER A 21 16.77 -14.54 19.43
N ALA A 22 16.89 -14.00 18.22
CA ALA A 22 16.28 -12.74 17.86
C ALA A 22 14.77 -12.93 18.09
N GLY A 23 14.27 -12.33 19.18
CA GLY A 23 12.83 -12.26 19.43
C GLY A 23 12.20 -11.71 18.16
N SER A 24 11.33 -12.50 17.52
CA SER A 24 10.50 -12.04 16.43
C SER A 24 9.68 -10.89 16.98
N ALA A 25 10.10 -9.65 16.72
CA ALA A 25 9.19 -8.54 16.78
C ALA A 25 8.06 -8.91 15.82
N THR A 26 6.88 -9.18 16.35
CA THR A 26 5.67 -9.34 15.55
C THR A 26 5.50 -8.04 14.79
N SER A 27 6.03 -8.00 13.57
CA SER A 27 5.83 -6.86 12.69
C SER A 27 4.33 -6.78 12.45
N LYS A 28 3.70 -5.72 12.97
CA LYS A 28 2.31 -5.43 12.69
C LYS A 28 2.18 -5.42 11.17
N SER A 29 1.40 -6.34 10.64
CA SER A 29 1.33 -6.61 9.20
C SER A 29 -0.05 -6.33 8.63
N SER A 30 -1.00 -5.91 9.47
CA SER A 30 -2.38 -5.65 9.09
C SER A 30 -2.71 -4.16 9.19
N PHE A 31 -3.41 -3.66 8.21
CA PHE A 31 -3.83 -2.26 8.13
C PHE A 31 -5.28 -2.18 7.68
N ALA A 32 -6.06 -1.27 8.27
CA ALA A 32 -7.27 -0.76 7.65
C ALA A 32 -6.88 0.29 6.60
N VAL A 33 -7.68 0.41 5.55
CA VAL A 33 -7.56 1.43 4.51
C VAL A 33 -8.91 2.12 4.37
N PHE A 34 -8.87 3.45 4.43
CA PHE A 34 -10.02 4.32 4.22
C PHE A 34 -9.69 5.28 3.08
N VAL A 35 -10.58 5.36 2.11
CA VAL A 35 -10.56 6.37 1.05
C VAL A 35 -11.89 7.09 1.14
N GLU A 36 -11.86 8.33 1.59
CA GLU A 36 -13.03 9.21 1.54
C GLU A 36 -13.35 9.56 0.07
N PRO A 37 -14.53 10.11 -0.25
CA PRO A 37 -14.88 10.42 -1.63
C PRO A 37 -13.75 11.15 -2.34
N THR A 38 -13.01 10.42 -3.16
CA THR A 38 -11.79 10.88 -3.84
C THR A 38 -12.01 10.90 -5.33
N ILE A 39 -11.70 12.04 -5.96
CA ILE A 39 -11.80 12.21 -7.41
C ILE A 39 -10.43 12.14 -8.05
N THR A 40 -10.31 11.29 -9.06
CA THR A 40 -9.15 11.19 -9.94
C THR A 40 -9.54 11.49 -11.38
N ALA A 41 -8.63 12.09 -12.16
CA ALA A 41 -8.86 12.43 -13.56
C ALA A 41 -7.93 11.63 -14.48
N ALA A 42 -8.46 11.31 -15.64
CA ALA A 42 -7.73 10.76 -16.78
C ALA A 42 -7.38 11.85 -17.80
N SER A 43 -6.41 11.58 -18.66
CA SER A 43 -5.95 12.53 -19.69
C SER A 43 -7.01 12.84 -20.77
N ASN A 44 -8.03 11.98 -20.90
CA ASN A 44 -9.14 12.16 -21.86
C ASN A 44 -10.28 13.03 -21.29
N GLY A 45 -10.12 13.61 -20.09
CA GLY A 45 -11.12 14.48 -19.45
C GLY A 45 -12.18 13.75 -18.63
N LEU A 46 -12.16 12.42 -18.57
CA LEU A 46 -12.99 11.65 -17.66
C LEU A 46 -12.48 11.78 -16.22
N THR A 47 -13.39 11.74 -15.27
CA THR A 47 -13.08 11.66 -13.84
C THR A 47 -13.73 10.43 -13.23
N LEU A 48 -13.10 9.90 -12.21
CA LEU A 48 -13.59 8.78 -11.44
C LEU A 48 -13.59 9.18 -9.95
N GLU A 49 -14.76 9.20 -9.36
CA GLU A 49 -14.94 9.34 -7.92
C GLU A 49 -14.99 7.94 -7.31
N THR A 50 -14.28 7.73 -6.22
CA THR A 50 -14.26 6.45 -5.50
C THR A 50 -14.26 6.67 -4.00
N GLU A 51 -14.88 5.72 -3.29
CA GLU A 51 -14.88 5.60 -1.85
C GLU A 51 -14.58 4.14 -1.49
N LEU A 52 -13.76 3.90 -0.47
CA LEU A 52 -13.33 2.56 -0.06
C LEU A 52 -13.19 2.46 1.44
N GLU A 53 -13.71 1.38 2.01
CA GLU A 53 -13.38 0.92 3.34
C GLU A 53 -12.94 -0.54 3.28
N GLY A 54 -11.78 -0.86 3.89
CA GLY A 54 -11.25 -2.20 3.84
C GLY A 54 -10.05 -2.43 4.74
N SER A 55 -9.43 -3.57 4.56
CA SER A 55 -8.20 -3.94 5.24
C SER A 55 -7.30 -4.80 4.36
N PHE A 56 -6.00 -4.80 4.68
CA PHE A 56 -5.05 -5.68 4.03
C PHE A 56 -4.01 -6.20 5.02
N ASN A 57 -3.44 -7.37 4.69
CA ASN A 57 -2.34 -7.96 5.46
C ASN A 57 -1.12 -8.16 4.56
N VAL A 58 0.01 -7.57 4.99
CA VAL A 58 1.25 -7.55 4.21
C VAL A 58 1.92 -8.93 4.17
N ALA A 59 1.83 -9.70 5.25
CA ALA A 59 2.47 -11.00 5.35
C ALA A 59 1.76 -12.08 4.50
N THR A 60 0.42 -12.08 4.53
CA THR A 60 -0.39 -13.06 3.79
C THR A 60 -0.78 -12.61 2.39
N LYS A 61 -0.54 -11.35 2.04
CA LYS A 61 -0.95 -10.74 0.77
C LYS A 61 -2.47 -10.76 0.54
N THR A 62 -3.24 -10.77 1.60
CA THR A 62 -4.70 -10.73 1.55
C THR A 62 -5.20 -9.29 1.64
N ALA A 63 -6.36 -9.03 1.05
CA ALA A 63 -7.12 -7.81 1.23
C ALA A 63 -8.62 -8.15 1.22
N SER A 64 -9.41 -7.38 1.94
CA SER A 64 -10.87 -7.47 2.00
C SER A 64 -11.47 -6.10 2.26
N GLY A 65 -12.63 -5.85 1.70
CA GLY A 65 -13.35 -4.58 1.81
C GLY A 65 -14.11 -4.27 0.54
N ASP A 66 -14.91 -3.22 0.60
CA ASP A 66 -15.82 -2.84 -0.45
C ASP A 66 -15.72 -1.33 -0.71
N GLY A 67 -16.11 -0.92 -1.90
CA GLY A 67 -16.16 0.46 -2.29
C GLY A 67 -17.20 0.74 -3.35
N THR A 68 -17.38 2.02 -3.63
CA THR A 68 -18.25 2.51 -4.69
C THR A 68 -17.46 3.35 -5.69
N TYR A 69 -18.00 3.48 -6.90
CA TYR A 69 -17.43 4.38 -7.89
C TYR A 69 -18.48 5.08 -8.74
N SER A 70 -18.13 6.27 -9.23
CA SER A 70 -18.88 7.04 -10.22
C SER A 70 -17.93 7.54 -11.31
N LEU A 71 -18.15 7.08 -12.55
CA LEU A 71 -17.45 7.57 -13.74
C LEU A 71 -18.19 8.78 -14.30
N MET A 72 -17.47 9.87 -14.54
CA MET A 72 -18.07 11.13 -14.96
C MET A 72 -17.38 11.75 -16.19
N ALA A 73 -18.17 12.49 -17.00
CA ALA A 73 -17.68 13.42 -18.01
C ALA A 73 -18.18 14.83 -17.65
N GLY A 74 -17.30 15.65 -17.10
CA GLY A 74 -17.69 16.91 -16.48
C GLY A 74 -18.65 16.67 -15.31
N SER A 75 -19.86 17.22 -15.35
CA SER A 75 -20.91 17.01 -14.34
C SER A 75 -21.86 15.84 -14.64
N THR A 76 -21.65 15.14 -15.75
CA THR A 76 -22.54 14.04 -16.16
C THR A 76 -22.01 12.72 -15.65
N VAL A 77 -22.79 11.99 -14.85
CA VAL A 77 -22.51 10.62 -14.45
C VAL A 77 -22.77 9.70 -15.64
N LEU A 78 -21.75 8.98 -16.07
CA LEU A 78 -21.81 8.02 -17.16
C LEU A 78 -22.09 6.60 -16.68
N GLU A 79 -21.50 6.22 -15.54
CA GLU A 79 -21.60 4.89 -14.96
C GLU A 79 -21.39 4.97 -13.45
N THR A 80 -22.06 4.12 -12.71
CA THR A 80 -21.82 3.89 -11.28
C THR A 80 -21.65 2.40 -11.03
N GLY A 81 -21.08 2.03 -9.91
CA GLY A 81 -20.96 0.65 -9.52
C GLY A 81 -20.34 0.48 -8.14
N THR A 82 -20.08 -0.77 -7.83
CA THR A 82 -19.39 -1.19 -6.60
C THR A 82 -18.13 -1.97 -6.95
N PHE A 83 -17.24 -2.10 -5.98
CA PHE A 83 -16.09 -2.97 -6.13
C PHE A 83 -15.72 -3.63 -4.81
N THR A 84 -15.06 -4.79 -4.89
CA THR A 84 -14.54 -5.54 -3.75
C THR A 84 -13.04 -5.74 -3.89
N LEU A 85 -12.32 -5.68 -2.77
CA LEU A 85 -10.90 -6.00 -2.71
C LEU A 85 -10.70 -7.51 -2.82
N THR A 86 -9.83 -7.95 -3.71
CA THR A 86 -9.57 -9.38 -3.92
C THR A 86 -8.23 -9.83 -3.35
N ARG A 87 -7.21 -8.96 -3.38
CA ARG A 87 -5.89 -9.25 -2.81
C ARG A 87 -5.01 -8.01 -2.70
N LEU A 88 -4.02 -8.07 -1.82
CA LEU A 88 -2.90 -7.13 -1.79
C LEU A 88 -1.87 -7.51 -2.86
N VAL A 89 -1.55 -6.57 -3.75
CA VAL A 89 -0.48 -6.73 -4.75
C VAL A 89 0.86 -6.28 -4.17
N ALA A 90 0.92 -5.05 -3.64
CA ALA A 90 2.13 -4.48 -3.03
C ALA A 90 1.77 -3.46 -1.95
N PHE A 91 2.69 -3.27 -1.01
CA PHE A 91 2.63 -2.21 -0.02
C PHE A 91 4.03 -1.68 0.26
N GLN A 92 4.17 -0.37 0.22
CA GLN A 92 5.33 0.38 0.65
C GLN A 92 4.92 1.21 1.86
N PHE A 93 5.52 0.94 3.00
CA PHE A 93 5.23 1.61 4.26
C PHE A 93 6.10 2.85 4.40
N TYR A 94 5.53 4.00 4.82
CA TYR A 94 6.28 5.23 5.07
C TYR A 94 6.54 5.44 6.57
N GLY A 95 5.59 5.15 7.44
CA GLY A 95 5.64 5.32 8.88
C GLY A 95 4.29 5.67 9.44
N CYS A 96 4.23 5.98 10.75
CA CYS A 96 2.99 6.34 11.47
C CYS A 96 3.23 7.45 12.47
N GLY A 97 2.15 8.12 12.88
CA GLY A 97 2.10 8.99 14.05
C GLY A 97 2.58 10.43 13.83
N GLU A 98 2.97 10.79 12.62
CA GLU A 98 3.46 12.13 12.31
C GLU A 98 3.10 12.55 10.88
N VAL A 99 2.82 13.82 10.67
CA VAL A 99 2.66 14.40 9.34
C VAL A 99 3.49 15.68 9.23
N THR A 100 4.10 15.90 8.07
CA THR A 100 4.80 17.17 7.78
C THR A 100 3.78 18.17 7.23
N THR A 101 3.63 19.28 7.92
CA THR A 101 2.79 20.41 7.49
C THR A 101 3.65 21.61 7.10
N PRO A 102 3.10 22.64 6.43
CA PRO A 102 3.82 23.88 6.15
C PRO A 102 4.36 24.58 7.41
N ASP A 103 3.71 24.38 8.56
CA ASP A 103 4.09 24.97 9.85
C ASP A 103 5.06 24.09 10.65
N GLY A 104 5.45 22.94 10.11
CA GLY A 104 6.33 21.94 10.73
C GLY A 104 5.65 20.60 10.97
N PRO A 105 6.35 19.66 11.63
CA PRO A 105 5.78 18.35 11.94
C PRO A 105 4.63 18.48 12.94
N ALA A 106 3.54 17.73 12.72
CA ALA A 106 2.41 17.61 13.60
C ALA A 106 2.22 16.15 14.03
N GLU A 107 1.96 15.93 15.31
CA GLU A 107 1.69 14.60 15.86
C GLU A 107 0.28 14.14 15.46
N LEU A 108 0.18 12.87 15.08
CA LEU A 108 -1.07 12.16 14.78
C LEU A 108 -1.21 10.97 15.75
N PRO A 109 -2.38 10.33 15.82
CA PRO A 109 -2.51 9.05 16.50
C PRO A 109 -1.43 8.07 16.05
N PRO A 110 -0.79 7.32 16.96
CA PRO A 110 0.40 6.51 16.67
C PRO A 110 0.13 5.32 15.73
N ASP A 111 -1.14 5.00 15.49
CA ASP A 111 -1.62 3.97 14.57
C ASP A 111 -2.05 4.53 13.20
N TRP A 112 -2.11 5.86 13.03
CA TRP A 112 -2.34 6.50 11.74
C TRP A 112 -1.06 6.49 10.91
N CYS A 113 -1.13 5.86 9.75
CA CYS A 113 0.05 5.52 8.96
C CYS A 113 -0.05 6.03 7.52
N GLY A 114 1.12 6.30 6.96
CA GLY A 114 1.30 6.54 5.54
C GLY A 114 1.90 5.35 4.82
N GLY A 115 1.72 5.37 3.51
CA GLY A 115 2.22 4.33 2.65
C GLY A 115 1.62 4.41 1.26
N ARG A 116 2.09 3.50 0.40
CA ARG A 116 1.53 3.26 -0.92
C ARG A 116 1.07 1.81 -1.01
N VAL A 117 -0.23 1.60 -1.17
CA VAL A 117 -0.80 0.26 -1.35
C VAL A 117 -1.29 0.08 -2.79
N ILE A 118 -1.06 -1.11 -3.34
CA ILE A 118 -1.61 -1.53 -4.63
C ILE A 118 -2.48 -2.75 -4.37
N LEU A 119 -3.75 -2.63 -4.73
CA LEU A 119 -4.80 -3.62 -4.52
C LEU A 119 -5.32 -4.13 -5.86
N ALA A 120 -5.60 -5.42 -5.94
CA ALA A 120 -6.42 -5.98 -7.00
C ALA A 120 -7.88 -5.90 -6.55
N VAL A 121 -8.73 -5.51 -7.47
CA VAL A 121 -10.12 -5.14 -7.22
C VAL A 121 -11.00 -5.79 -8.29
N HIS A 122 -12.15 -6.30 -7.89
CA HIS A 122 -13.21 -6.75 -8.79
C HIS A 122 -14.36 -5.73 -8.74
N ALA A 123 -14.63 -5.09 -9.87
CA ALA A 123 -15.65 -4.05 -10.00
C ALA A 123 -16.86 -4.56 -10.80
N VAL A 124 -18.05 -4.15 -10.35
CA VAL A 124 -19.33 -4.48 -10.99
C VAL A 124 -20.09 -3.18 -11.22
N SER A 125 -20.41 -2.89 -12.47
CA SER A 125 -21.22 -1.72 -12.82
C SER A 125 -22.68 -1.89 -12.43
N SER A 126 -23.43 -0.79 -12.36
CA SER A 126 -24.89 -0.81 -12.15
C SER A 126 -25.66 -1.53 -13.27
N THR A 127 -25.02 -1.77 -14.42
CA THR A 127 -25.57 -2.57 -15.53
C THR A 127 -25.14 -4.03 -15.49
N GLY A 128 -24.34 -4.44 -14.50
CA GLY A 128 -23.84 -5.82 -14.33
C GLY A 128 -22.59 -6.13 -15.15
N GLU A 129 -21.93 -5.13 -15.71
CA GLU A 129 -20.63 -5.33 -16.37
C GLU A 129 -19.52 -5.49 -15.31
N GLU A 130 -18.71 -6.54 -15.43
CA GLU A 130 -17.63 -6.87 -14.50
C GLU A 130 -16.27 -6.52 -15.08
N SER A 131 -15.34 -6.11 -14.22
CA SER A 131 -13.95 -5.85 -14.61
C SER A 131 -12.98 -6.02 -13.45
N ASP A 132 -11.80 -6.53 -13.74
CA ASP A 132 -10.68 -6.53 -12.81
C ASP A 132 -9.88 -5.25 -12.98
N VAL A 133 -9.55 -4.61 -11.86
CA VAL A 133 -8.97 -3.28 -11.78
C VAL A 133 -7.76 -3.29 -10.86
N VAL A 134 -6.77 -2.50 -11.17
CA VAL A 134 -5.68 -2.16 -10.26
C VAL A 134 -5.98 -0.81 -9.60
N TYR A 135 -6.02 -0.82 -8.27
CA TYR A 135 -6.34 0.31 -7.42
C TYR A 135 -5.13 0.64 -6.54
N GLU A 136 -4.56 1.82 -6.71
CA GLU A 136 -3.44 2.31 -5.91
C GLU A 136 -3.93 3.42 -4.99
N VAL A 137 -3.61 3.32 -3.69
CA VAL A 137 -3.82 4.40 -2.70
C VAL A 137 -2.46 4.84 -2.20
N ASN A 138 -2.21 6.14 -2.19
CA ASN A 138 -1.02 6.75 -1.63
C ASN A 138 -1.41 7.75 -0.54
N CYS A 139 -0.94 7.53 0.68
CA CYS A 139 -1.12 8.40 1.84
C CYS A 139 0.25 8.88 2.32
N GLN A 140 0.45 10.19 2.36
CA GLN A 140 1.75 10.80 2.68
C GLN A 140 1.98 11.07 4.18
N ILE A 141 1.17 10.48 5.06
CA ILE A 141 1.45 10.50 6.51
C ILE A 141 2.84 9.88 6.73
N HIS A 142 3.63 10.54 7.56
CA HIS A 142 4.97 10.13 7.96
C HIS A 142 5.86 9.72 6.77
N ASP A 143 6.00 10.61 5.80
CA ASP A 143 7.01 10.49 4.73
C ASP A 143 8.20 11.45 4.93
N PRO A 144 8.86 11.45 6.13
CA PRO A 144 9.93 12.39 6.45
C PRO A 144 11.22 12.14 5.64
N GLY A 145 11.33 10.95 5.06
CA GLY A 145 12.49 10.57 4.26
C GLY A 145 12.28 10.67 2.75
N GLY A 146 11.12 11.15 2.29
CA GLY A 146 10.78 11.15 0.88
C GLY A 146 10.76 9.73 0.30
N GLN A 147 10.20 8.78 1.05
CA GLN A 147 10.05 7.39 0.59
C GLN A 147 8.97 7.27 -0.49
N ALA A 148 8.05 8.23 -0.53
CA ALA A 148 7.11 8.33 -1.62
C ALA A 148 7.87 8.58 -2.94
N PRO A 149 7.55 7.88 -4.03
CA PRO A 149 8.18 8.13 -5.31
C PRO A 149 8.05 9.61 -5.71
N PRO A 150 9.09 10.21 -6.30
CA PRO A 150 9.04 11.61 -6.74
C PRO A 150 7.82 11.90 -7.61
N GLY A 151 7.09 12.97 -7.29
CA GLY A 151 5.89 13.38 -8.03
C GLY A 151 4.62 12.59 -7.69
N THR A 152 4.65 11.76 -6.65
CA THR A 152 3.42 11.22 -6.05
C THR A 152 2.81 12.25 -5.11
N SER A 153 1.49 12.35 -5.14
CA SER A 153 0.68 13.10 -4.17
C SER A 153 -0.19 12.11 -3.41
N ASP A 154 -0.76 12.56 -2.30
CA ASP A 154 -1.90 11.85 -1.73
C ASP A 154 -2.96 11.59 -2.78
N GLY A 155 -3.73 10.52 -2.58
CA GLY A 155 -4.86 10.20 -3.43
C GLY A 155 -4.79 8.80 -4.02
N VAL A 156 -5.62 8.62 -5.02
CA VAL A 156 -5.88 7.32 -5.66
C VAL A 156 -5.46 7.36 -7.12
N LYS A 157 -4.93 6.22 -7.60
CA LYS A 157 -4.71 5.98 -9.04
C LYS A 157 -5.34 4.66 -9.43
N ILE A 158 -6.05 4.67 -10.54
CA ILE A 158 -6.82 3.52 -11.00
C ILE A 158 -6.52 3.27 -12.48
N ASN A 159 -6.26 2.02 -12.81
CA ASN A 159 -6.24 1.56 -14.20
C ASN A 159 -7.45 0.65 -14.41
N ALA A 160 -8.42 1.13 -15.18
CA ALA A 160 -9.66 0.42 -15.47
C ALA A 160 -9.93 0.46 -16.97
N ARG A 161 -10.18 -0.69 -17.60
CA ARG A 161 -10.55 -0.82 -19.03
C ARG A 161 -9.60 -0.06 -19.97
N GLY A 162 -8.30 -0.02 -19.63
CA GLY A 162 -7.27 0.69 -20.43
C GLY A 162 -7.24 2.21 -20.24
N ILE A 163 -8.03 2.75 -19.34
CA ILE A 163 -8.01 4.17 -18.95
C ILE A 163 -7.22 4.31 -17.65
N ASN A 164 -6.26 5.24 -17.66
CA ASN A 164 -5.47 5.57 -16.48
C ASN A 164 -6.03 6.84 -15.83
N PHE A 165 -6.64 6.68 -14.66
CA PHE A 165 -7.03 7.77 -13.77
C PHE A 165 -5.88 8.00 -12.79
N ASN A 166 -4.94 8.87 -13.13
CA ASN A 166 -3.67 9.03 -12.40
C ASN A 166 -3.41 10.45 -11.89
N LYS A 167 -4.35 11.37 -12.12
CA LYS A 167 -4.26 12.74 -11.62
C LYS A 167 -5.23 12.91 -10.46
N HIS A 168 -4.72 13.02 -9.25
CA HIS A 168 -5.51 13.38 -8.08
C HIS A 168 -6.15 14.77 -8.25
N VAL A 169 -7.42 14.90 -7.93
CA VAL A 169 -8.19 16.15 -7.99
C VAL A 169 -8.58 16.60 -6.59
N THR A 170 -9.18 15.70 -5.80
CA THR A 170 -9.59 15.96 -4.41
C THR A 170 -9.86 14.66 -3.67
N GLY A 171 -9.98 14.75 -2.34
CA GLY A 171 -10.27 13.64 -1.44
C GLY A 171 -9.05 13.22 -0.63
N ASP A 172 -9.32 12.56 0.49
CA ASP A 172 -8.31 12.13 1.45
C ASP A 172 -8.33 10.61 1.62
N ASN A 173 -7.24 10.09 2.13
CA ASN A 173 -7.13 8.68 2.46
C ASN A 173 -6.26 8.45 3.70
N LEU A 174 -6.45 7.31 4.36
CA LEU A 174 -5.78 7.00 5.61
C LEU A 174 -5.52 5.49 5.71
N PHE A 175 -4.36 5.12 6.23
CA PHE A 175 -4.11 3.77 6.73
C PHE A 175 -4.07 3.78 8.25
N VAL A 176 -4.74 2.80 8.86
CA VAL A 176 -4.70 2.59 10.32
C VAL A 176 -4.09 1.23 10.58
N MET A 177 -3.00 1.21 11.35
CA MET A 177 -2.34 -0.03 11.74
C MET A 177 -3.22 -0.81 12.73
N LEU A 178 -3.54 -2.05 12.40
CA LEU A 178 -4.37 -2.92 13.24
C LEU A 178 -3.51 -3.64 14.30
N PRO A 179 -4.11 -4.00 15.45
CA PRO A 179 -3.44 -4.71 16.54
C PRO A 179 -2.84 -6.06 16.16
#